data_7c724a780780ef04105d5f0a6510c3e5
#
_entry.id   7c724a780780ef04105d5f0a6510c3e5
#
_cell.length_a   1.000
_cell.length_b   1.000
_cell.length_c   1.000
_cell.angle_alpha   90.00
_cell.angle_beta   90.00
_cell.angle_gamma   90.00
#
_symmetry.space_group_name_H-M   'P 1'
#
loop_
_entity.id
_entity.type
_entity.pdbx_description
1 polymer ?
#
loop_
_entity_poly.entity_id
_entity_poly.type
_entity_poly.pdbx_seq_one_letter_code
_entity_poly.pdbx_strand_id
1 'polypeptide(L)'
;EVVRDNLDNSIIVCSIENLDPMGVHTGDSITIAPALTLTDKEYQKLRNQSIDILRKIGVETGGSNVQFAVNPENGRILIIEMNPRVSRSSALASKATGFPIAKIAALLAVGYTLDELENDITKVTPASFEPVIDYIVTKIPKFNFEKFQGTPSELNTAMKSVGEIMSIGRTFKESLLKAFYSIESDNFGLDISHELLNIKDENLKNLLTKQRPDRLLIVAEAIRRKIPLTEINELTYIDMFFLREINEIIKIEQQLVKAGSSLEKNLFIFAKKIGFSNHHISNLTKININEIYYLQEKNNLKTVFKRVDTCGNEFDSSTAYLYSTFIS
;
A
#
# COMPACT_ATOMS: atom_id res chain seq x y z
N GLU A 1 1.94 5.23 -12.75
CA GLU A 1 2.01 6.67 -13.00
C GLU A 1 3.17 6.98 -13.93
N VAL A 2 2.88 7.67 -15.04
CA VAL A 2 3.83 7.95 -16.13
C VAL A 2 3.90 9.46 -16.35
N VAL A 3 5.10 9.98 -16.56
CA VAL A 3 5.30 11.35 -17.02
C VAL A 3 5.98 11.32 -18.37
N ARG A 4 5.50 12.11 -19.31
CA ARG A 4 6.06 12.25 -20.67
C ARG A 4 6.13 13.71 -21.07
N ASP A 5 7.21 14.10 -21.75
CA ASP A 5 7.41 15.45 -22.29
C ASP A 5 7.25 15.50 -23.83
N ASN A 6 7.40 16.68 -24.39
CA ASN A 6 7.22 16.95 -25.82
C ASN A 6 8.39 16.43 -26.70
N LEU A 7 9.53 16.06 -26.11
CA LEU A 7 10.65 15.38 -26.77
C LEU A 7 10.59 13.86 -26.66
N ASP A 8 9.46 13.30 -26.16
CA ASP A 8 9.23 11.88 -25.97
C ASP A 8 10.05 11.24 -24.84
N ASN A 9 10.69 12.04 -23.98
CA ASN A 9 11.26 11.50 -22.75
C ASN A 9 10.13 11.02 -21.86
N SER A 10 10.23 9.78 -21.36
CA SER A 10 9.17 9.15 -20.58
C SER A 10 9.76 8.40 -19.39
N ILE A 11 9.15 8.59 -18.21
CA ILE A 11 9.53 7.87 -16.99
C ILE A 11 8.29 7.24 -16.33
N ILE A 12 8.50 6.10 -15.69
CA ILE A 12 7.53 5.51 -14.78
C ILE A 12 7.86 6.03 -13.38
N VAL A 13 7.04 6.94 -12.88
CA VAL A 13 7.25 7.52 -11.54
C VAL A 13 7.01 6.48 -10.46
N CYS A 14 5.98 5.65 -10.62
CA CYS A 14 5.64 4.64 -9.64
C CYS A 14 4.76 3.55 -10.27
N SER A 15 5.06 2.29 -9.98
CA SER A 15 4.13 1.19 -10.15
C SER A 15 3.27 1.04 -8.89
N ILE A 16 1.97 0.84 -9.08
CA ILE A 16 1.00 0.73 -7.98
C ILE A 16 0.16 -0.51 -8.24
N GLU A 17 -0.03 -1.33 -7.22
CA GLU A 17 -0.83 -2.54 -7.30
C GLU A 17 -2.05 -2.43 -6.37
N ASN A 18 -3.22 -2.82 -6.86
CA ASN A 18 -4.42 -2.95 -6.04
C ASN A 18 -4.44 -4.34 -5.38
N LEU A 19 -4.70 -4.38 -4.09
CA LEU A 19 -4.93 -5.64 -3.37
C LEU A 19 -6.26 -6.27 -3.78
N ASP A 20 -7.28 -5.44 -4.02
CA ASP A 20 -8.57 -5.90 -4.50
C ASP A 20 -8.51 -6.24 -6.00
N PRO A 21 -9.25 -7.28 -6.45
CA PRO A 21 -9.33 -7.62 -7.85
C PRO A 21 -10.04 -6.52 -8.66
N MET A 22 -9.95 -6.63 -9.99
CA MET A 22 -10.66 -5.76 -10.93
C MET A 22 -12.17 -5.71 -10.62
N GLY A 23 -12.78 -4.52 -10.71
CA GLY A 23 -14.20 -4.28 -10.41
C GLY A 23 -14.42 -3.36 -9.23
N VAL A 24 -13.39 -3.12 -8.41
CA VAL A 24 -13.37 -2.07 -7.38
C VAL A 24 -12.60 -0.86 -7.91
N HIS A 25 -13.16 0.33 -7.75
CA HIS A 25 -12.47 1.57 -8.13
C HIS A 25 -11.13 1.69 -7.39
N THR A 26 -10.05 2.05 -8.09
CA THR A 26 -8.69 2.16 -7.51
C THR A 26 -8.63 3.07 -6.28
N GLY A 27 -9.44 4.15 -6.24
CA GLY A 27 -9.57 5.02 -5.08
C GLY A 27 -10.11 4.31 -3.84
N ASP A 28 -10.93 3.29 -4.02
CA ASP A 28 -11.58 2.52 -2.95
C ASP A 28 -10.83 1.22 -2.59
N SER A 29 -9.80 0.87 -3.34
CA SER A 29 -8.96 -0.30 -3.09
C SER A 29 -7.81 0.02 -2.14
N ILE A 30 -7.37 -0.97 -1.36
CA ILE A 30 -6.05 -0.94 -0.71
C ILE A 30 -5.01 -1.07 -1.82
N THR A 31 -4.05 -0.14 -1.85
CA THR A 31 -3.02 -0.12 -2.90
C THR A 31 -1.63 -0.15 -2.31
N ILE A 32 -0.73 -0.80 -3.02
CA ILE A 32 0.66 -1.03 -2.62
C ILE A 32 1.58 -0.46 -3.69
N ALA A 33 2.65 0.19 -3.28
CA ALA A 33 3.72 0.65 -4.15
C ALA A 33 5.09 0.24 -3.57
N PRO A 34 6.00 -0.27 -4.41
CA PRO A 34 5.82 -0.66 -5.81
C PRO A 34 4.91 -1.89 -5.94
N ALA A 35 4.52 -2.26 -7.16
CA ALA A 35 3.84 -3.53 -7.43
C ALA A 35 4.72 -4.71 -7.01
N LEU A 36 4.17 -5.67 -6.23
CA LEU A 36 4.93 -6.75 -5.59
C LEU A 36 4.73 -8.11 -6.26
N THR A 37 3.64 -8.30 -7.03
CA THR A 37 3.28 -9.60 -7.61
C THR A 37 3.60 -9.72 -9.10
N LEU A 38 4.07 -8.64 -9.74
CA LEU A 38 4.50 -8.66 -11.13
C LEU A 38 5.91 -9.23 -11.28
N THR A 39 6.11 -10.07 -12.28
CA THR A 39 7.46 -10.41 -12.76
C THR A 39 8.07 -9.22 -13.49
N ASP A 40 9.41 -9.16 -13.58
CA ASP A 40 10.09 -8.11 -14.34
C ASP A 40 9.62 -8.06 -15.82
N LYS A 41 9.42 -9.22 -16.43
CA LYS A 41 8.91 -9.30 -17.81
C LYS A 41 7.51 -8.66 -17.96
N GLU A 42 6.62 -8.88 -17.02
CA GLU A 42 5.29 -8.26 -16.99
C GLU A 42 5.40 -6.76 -16.75
N TYR A 43 6.22 -6.36 -15.79
CA TYR A 43 6.47 -4.95 -15.51
C TYR A 43 6.99 -4.19 -16.73
N GLN A 44 8.03 -4.71 -17.41
CA GLN A 44 8.58 -4.09 -18.63
C GLN A 44 7.54 -4.01 -19.75
N LYS A 45 6.69 -5.01 -19.89
CA LYS A 45 5.61 -5.00 -20.87
C LYS A 45 4.57 -3.92 -20.56
N LEU A 46 4.16 -3.79 -19.30
CA LEU A 46 3.24 -2.73 -18.85
C LEU A 46 3.86 -1.34 -19.03
N ARG A 47 5.15 -1.19 -18.69
CA ARG A 47 5.92 0.02 -18.91
C ARG A 47 5.88 0.47 -20.38
N ASN A 48 6.24 -0.40 -21.30
CA ASN A 48 6.26 -0.11 -22.72
C ASN A 48 4.85 0.23 -23.24
N GLN A 49 3.85 -0.55 -22.86
CA GLN A 49 2.45 -0.28 -23.24
C GLN A 49 1.94 1.06 -22.68
N SER A 50 2.35 1.45 -21.48
CA SER A 50 1.97 2.74 -20.91
C SER A 50 2.51 3.89 -21.74
N ILE A 51 3.77 3.84 -22.13
CA ILE A 51 4.41 4.85 -22.98
C ILE A 51 3.74 4.92 -24.35
N ASP A 52 3.47 3.76 -24.97
CA ASP A 52 2.79 3.69 -26.27
C ASP A 52 1.37 4.26 -26.22
N ILE A 53 0.65 4.05 -25.11
CA ILE A 53 -0.69 4.65 -24.89
C ILE A 53 -0.58 6.16 -24.83
N LEU A 54 0.38 6.72 -24.05
CA LEU A 54 0.56 8.17 -23.97
C LEU A 54 0.89 8.77 -25.33
N ARG A 55 1.77 8.13 -26.11
CA ARG A 55 2.08 8.54 -27.49
C ARG A 55 0.84 8.53 -28.37
N LYS A 56 0.05 7.46 -28.31
CA LYS A 56 -1.14 7.28 -29.16
C LYS A 56 -2.25 8.29 -28.83
N ILE A 57 -2.42 8.62 -27.56
CA ILE A 57 -3.38 9.64 -27.09
C ILE A 57 -2.89 11.07 -27.36
N GLY A 58 -1.56 11.26 -27.48
CA GLY A 58 -0.96 12.58 -27.69
C GLY A 58 -0.72 13.36 -26.39
N VAL A 59 -0.45 12.64 -25.27
CA VAL A 59 -0.06 13.30 -24.01
C VAL A 59 1.42 13.63 -24.09
N GLU A 60 1.74 14.93 -24.11
CA GLU A 60 3.11 15.45 -24.32
C GLU A 60 3.58 16.35 -23.17
N THR A 61 2.73 16.65 -22.20
CA THR A 61 3.03 17.63 -21.17
C THR A 61 2.50 17.22 -19.80
N GLY A 62 3.03 16.12 -19.24
CA GLY A 62 2.72 15.88 -17.85
C GLY A 62 2.44 14.45 -17.46
N GLY A 63 1.82 14.32 -16.29
CA GLY A 63 1.53 13.04 -15.64
C GLY A 63 0.23 12.41 -16.10
N SER A 64 0.26 11.08 -16.18
CA SER A 64 -0.89 10.26 -16.54
C SER A 64 -0.92 9.00 -15.69
N ASN A 65 -2.11 8.56 -15.34
CA ASN A 65 -2.35 7.26 -14.73
C ASN A 65 -2.82 6.28 -15.79
N VAL A 66 -2.13 5.17 -15.96
CA VAL A 66 -2.54 4.08 -16.86
C VAL A 66 -2.85 2.85 -16.03
N GLN A 67 -4.05 2.31 -16.15
CA GLN A 67 -4.54 1.18 -15.37
C GLN A 67 -4.67 -0.07 -16.23
N PHE A 68 -4.14 -1.16 -15.71
CA PHE A 68 -4.14 -2.47 -16.34
C PHE A 68 -4.75 -3.52 -15.42
N ALA A 69 -5.27 -4.58 -16.03
CA ALA A 69 -5.51 -5.85 -15.37
C ALA A 69 -4.60 -6.92 -15.99
N VAL A 70 -3.93 -7.67 -15.12
CA VAL A 70 -3.08 -8.80 -15.50
C VAL A 70 -3.72 -10.07 -14.98
N ASN A 71 -3.98 -11.04 -15.88
CA ASN A 71 -4.47 -12.34 -15.46
C ASN A 71 -3.29 -13.19 -14.95
N PRO A 72 -3.29 -13.61 -13.67
CA PRO A 72 -2.18 -14.35 -13.09
C PRO A 72 -1.99 -15.76 -13.67
N GLU A 73 -3.04 -16.36 -14.29
CA GLU A 73 -2.95 -17.70 -14.84
C GLU A 73 -2.20 -17.77 -16.18
N ASN A 74 -2.37 -16.75 -17.02
CA ASN A 74 -1.86 -16.78 -18.39
C ASN A 74 -1.13 -15.51 -18.83
N GLY A 75 -0.97 -14.53 -17.94
CA GLY A 75 -0.28 -13.27 -18.21
C GLY A 75 -0.99 -12.36 -19.23
N ARG A 76 -2.29 -12.59 -19.51
CA ARG A 76 -3.08 -11.71 -20.38
C ARG A 76 -3.20 -10.34 -19.73
N ILE A 77 -2.88 -9.29 -20.48
CA ILE A 77 -3.00 -7.90 -20.06
C ILE A 77 -4.20 -7.26 -20.74
N LEU A 78 -4.99 -6.54 -19.94
CA LEU A 78 -6.07 -5.68 -20.41
C LEU A 78 -5.79 -4.24 -19.95
N ILE A 79 -6.00 -3.28 -20.85
CA ILE A 79 -6.03 -1.86 -20.51
C ILE A 79 -7.42 -1.56 -19.97
N ILE A 80 -7.51 -1.02 -18.75
CA ILE A 80 -8.78 -0.64 -18.12
C ILE A 80 -9.12 0.78 -18.51
N GLU A 81 -8.24 1.71 -18.18
CA GLU A 81 -8.40 3.13 -18.50
C GLU A 81 -7.06 3.87 -18.44
N MET A 82 -7.05 5.07 -19.00
CA MET A 82 -5.96 6.01 -18.90
C MET A 82 -6.53 7.39 -18.53
N ASN A 83 -5.94 8.01 -17.53
CA ASN A 83 -6.33 9.33 -17.05
C ASN A 83 -5.23 10.33 -17.42
N PRO A 84 -5.41 11.17 -18.48
CA PRO A 84 -4.37 12.12 -18.93
C PRO A 84 -4.37 13.39 -18.08
N ARG A 85 -4.23 13.24 -16.80
CA ARG A 85 -4.25 14.32 -15.81
C ARG A 85 -3.60 13.88 -14.50
N VAL A 86 -3.16 14.84 -13.70
CA VAL A 86 -2.81 14.60 -12.31
C VAL A 86 -4.07 14.16 -11.54
N SER A 87 -3.95 13.12 -10.74
CA SER A 87 -5.05 12.43 -10.03
C SER A 87 -4.70 12.14 -8.57
N ARG A 88 -5.58 11.46 -7.84
CA ARG A 88 -5.27 10.94 -6.49
C ARG A 88 -4.10 9.94 -6.52
N SER A 89 -4.06 9.08 -7.53
CA SER A 89 -2.94 8.13 -7.68
C SER A 89 -1.62 8.86 -7.98
N SER A 90 -1.65 9.97 -8.71
CA SER A 90 -0.46 10.82 -8.91
C SER A 90 -0.01 11.47 -7.59
N ALA A 91 -0.95 11.89 -6.74
CA ALA A 91 -0.62 12.39 -5.40
C ALA A 91 -0.03 11.30 -4.52
N LEU A 92 -0.58 10.08 -4.57
CA LEU A 92 -0.02 8.92 -3.89
C LEU A 92 1.40 8.61 -4.39
N ALA A 93 1.60 8.53 -5.71
CA ALA A 93 2.90 8.29 -6.32
C ALA A 93 3.93 9.36 -5.93
N SER A 94 3.52 10.63 -5.92
CA SER A 94 4.40 11.73 -5.48
C SER A 94 4.80 11.60 -4.01
N LYS A 95 3.89 11.21 -3.12
CA LYS A 95 4.19 10.94 -1.72
C LYS A 95 5.04 9.68 -1.54
N ALA A 96 4.77 8.65 -2.32
CA ALA A 96 5.49 7.39 -2.25
C ALA A 96 6.95 7.53 -2.71
N THR A 97 7.22 8.39 -3.70
CA THR A 97 8.53 8.51 -4.33
C THR A 97 9.28 9.79 -3.97
N GLY A 98 8.59 10.80 -3.44
CA GLY A 98 9.15 12.15 -3.32
C GLY A 98 9.23 12.91 -4.67
N PHE A 99 8.90 12.27 -5.81
CA PHE A 99 8.90 12.89 -7.13
C PHE A 99 7.67 13.81 -7.29
N PRO A 100 7.84 15.13 -7.50
CA PRO A 100 6.74 16.10 -7.47
C PRO A 100 6.00 16.14 -8.81
N ILE A 101 5.18 15.15 -9.14
CA ILE A 101 4.51 15.00 -10.43
C ILE A 101 3.78 16.29 -10.86
N ALA A 102 3.04 16.94 -9.95
CA ALA A 102 2.27 18.13 -10.30
C ALA A 102 3.16 19.32 -10.68
N LYS A 103 4.28 19.52 -9.94
CA LYS A 103 5.27 20.56 -10.25
C LYS A 103 5.92 20.31 -11.62
N ILE A 104 6.38 19.08 -11.83
CA ILE A 104 7.01 18.69 -13.10
C ILE A 104 6.02 18.83 -14.25
N ALA A 105 4.79 18.33 -14.12
CA ALA A 105 3.75 18.48 -15.15
C ALA A 105 3.47 19.94 -15.51
N ALA A 106 3.46 20.85 -14.53
CA ALA A 106 3.27 22.28 -14.78
C ALA A 106 4.46 22.88 -15.57
N LEU A 107 5.69 22.47 -15.28
CA LEU A 107 6.88 22.93 -16.00
C LEU A 107 6.93 22.37 -17.44
N LEU A 108 6.56 21.11 -17.63
CA LEU A 108 6.45 20.52 -18.96
C LEU A 108 5.38 21.23 -19.81
N ALA A 109 4.26 21.67 -19.18
CA ALA A 109 3.18 22.38 -19.86
C ALA A 109 3.60 23.78 -20.38
N VAL A 110 4.64 24.39 -19.81
CA VAL A 110 5.20 25.67 -20.30
C VAL A 110 6.45 25.49 -21.18
N GLY A 111 6.77 24.25 -21.57
CA GLY A 111 7.75 23.94 -22.60
C GLY A 111 9.08 23.38 -22.13
N TYR A 112 9.30 23.18 -20.83
CA TYR A 112 10.48 22.47 -20.34
C TYR A 112 10.40 20.99 -20.70
N THR A 113 11.58 20.33 -20.70
CA THR A 113 11.70 18.88 -20.89
C THR A 113 12.24 18.20 -19.63
N LEU A 114 12.06 16.87 -19.50
CA LEU A 114 12.48 16.13 -18.31
C LEU A 114 13.99 16.16 -18.07
N ASP A 115 14.77 16.26 -19.10
CA ASP A 115 16.24 16.34 -19.05
C ASP A 115 16.75 17.74 -18.70
N GLU A 116 15.98 18.79 -18.95
CA GLU A 116 16.29 20.17 -18.55
C GLU A 116 15.97 20.46 -17.08
N LEU A 117 15.05 19.69 -16.47
CA LEU A 117 14.61 19.91 -15.10
C LEU A 117 15.51 19.16 -14.11
N GLU A 118 15.84 19.81 -13.00
CA GLU A 118 16.56 19.20 -11.89
C GLU A 118 15.65 18.20 -11.12
N ASN A 119 16.18 17.05 -10.74
CA ASN A 119 15.52 16.11 -9.85
C ASN A 119 15.49 16.67 -8.42
N ASP A 120 14.30 16.86 -7.86
CA ASP A 120 14.11 17.45 -6.53
C ASP A 120 14.69 16.59 -5.38
N ILE A 121 14.97 15.31 -5.62
CA ILE A 121 15.48 14.38 -4.61
C ILE A 121 17.02 14.40 -4.59
N THR A 122 17.63 14.18 -5.74
CA THR A 122 19.08 14.06 -5.87
C THR A 122 19.78 15.40 -5.99
N LYS A 123 19.13 16.40 -6.58
CA LYS A 123 19.69 17.73 -6.91
C LYS A 123 20.87 17.70 -7.89
N VAL A 124 21.28 16.54 -8.38
CA VAL A 124 22.42 16.34 -9.26
C VAL A 124 22.09 15.55 -10.52
N THR A 125 20.93 14.91 -10.57
CA THR A 125 20.43 14.22 -11.75
C THR A 125 19.28 15.00 -12.40
N PRO A 126 18.97 14.78 -13.69
CA PRO A 126 17.79 15.37 -14.32
C PRO A 126 16.50 14.68 -13.83
N ALA A 127 15.36 15.32 -14.03
CA ALA A 127 14.05 14.75 -13.69
C ALA A 127 13.67 13.53 -14.57
N SER A 128 14.41 13.28 -15.63
CA SER A 128 14.32 12.06 -16.44
C SER A 128 14.91 10.80 -15.76
N PHE A 129 15.55 10.95 -14.59
CA PHE A 129 16.00 9.83 -13.78
C PHE A 129 14.80 9.14 -13.13
N GLU A 130 14.53 7.90 -13.53
CA GLU A 130 13.35 7.15 -13.10
C GLU A 130 13.47 6.71 -11.61
N PRO A 131 12.48 6.98 -10.77
CA PRO A 131 12.54 6.61 -9.35
C PRO A 131 12.63 5.10 -9.12
N VAL A 132 13.44 4.70 -8.15
CA VAL A 132 13.57 3.32 -7.66
C VAL A 132 13.21 3.29 -6.18
N ILE A 133 12.26 2.41 -5.78
CA ILE A 133 11.76 2.30 -4.41
C ILE A 133 12.33 1.03 -3.75
N ASP A 134 12.98 1.16 -2.59
CA ASP A 134 13.52 0.07 -1.77
C ASP A 134 12.73 -0.17 -0.45
N TYR A 135 11.56 0.45 -0.34
CA TYR A 135 10.60 0.33 0.77
C TYR A 135 9.20 0.05 0.22
N ILE A 136 8.26 -0.26 1.09
CA ILE A 136 6.88 -0.56 0.70
C ILE A 136 5.96 0.54 1.21
N VAL A 137 5.11 1.02 0.32
CA VAL A 137 4.06 2.00 0.63
C VAL A 137 2.70 1.32 0.57
N THR A 138 1.90 1.48 1.61
CA THR A 138 0.52 0.99 1.64
C THR A 138 -0.45 2.16 1.80
N LYS A 139 -1.45 2.23 0.93
CA LYS A 139 -2.55 3.18 1.00
C LYS A 139 -3.84 2.43 1.38
N ILE A 140 -4.56 2.93 2.38
CA ILE A 140 -5.88 2.44 2.78
C ILE A 140 -6.91 3.55 2.57
N PRO A 141 -8.03 3.29 1.86
CA PRO A 141 -9.10 4.27 1.70
C PRO A 141 -9.89 4.45 2.98
N LYS A 142 -10.40 5.66 3.21
CA LYS A 142 -11.32 5.99 4.30
C LYS A 142 -12.72 6.20 3.76
N PHE A 143 -13.71 5.58 4.42
CA PHE A 143 -15.13 5.69 4.09
C PHE A 143 -15.89 6.34 5.24
N ASN A 144 -17.03 6.97 4.94
CA ASN A 144 -17.93 7.60 5.92
C ASN A 144 -19.38 7.20 5.62
N PHE A 145 -19.64 5.92 5.38
CA PHE A 145 -20.98 5.43 5.05
C PHE A 145 -22.03 5.77 6.13
N GLU A 146 -21.59 5.82 7.39
CA GLU A 146 -22.43 6.18 8.53
C GLU A 146 -23.03 7.61 8.43
N LYS A 147 -22.37 8.49 7.67
CA LYS A 147 -22.84 9.87 7.42
C LYS A 147 -23.79 9.99 6.23
N PHE A 148 -23.87 8.97 5.40
CA PHE A 148 -24.66 8.95 4.17
C PHE A 148 -25.71 7.83 4.23
N GLN A 149 -26.80 8.09 4.98
CA GLN A 149 -27.87 7.11 5.15
C GLN A 149 -28.45 6.65 3.81
N GLY A 150 -28.67 5.34 3.69
CA GLY A 150 -29.21 4.71 2.48
C GLY A 150 -28.21 4.48 1.36
N THR A 151 -26.94 4.87 1.52
CA THR A 151 -25.90 4.58 0.53
C THR A 151 -25.42 3.14 0.68
N PRO A 152 -25.45 2.32 -0.39
CA PRO A 152 -24.92 0.97 -0.34
C PRO A 152 -23.41 0.96 -0.01
N SER A 153 -23.02 0.18 0.99
CA SER A 153 -21.61 0.04 1.39
C SER A 153 -20.81 -0.89 0.48
N GLU A 154 -21.47 -1.64 -0.41
CA GLU A 154 -20.78 -2.50 -1.36
C GLU A 154 -19.99 -1.67 -2.37
N LEU A 155 -18.70 -1.98 -2.52
CA LEU A 155 -17.78 -1.28 -3.42
C LEU A 155 -17.99 -1.76 -4.87
N ASN A 156 -17.76 -0.86 -5.81
CA ASN A 156 -17.87 -1.13 -7.25
C ASN A 156 -16.95 -0.18 -8.04
N THR A 157 -17.21 0.01 -9.32
CA THR A 157 -16.44 0.90 -10.19
C THR A 157 -16.66 2.40 -9.92
N ALA A 158 -17.68 2.78 -9.13
CA ALA A 158 -17.87 4.15 -8.69
C ALA A 158 -17.15 4.40 -7.37
N MET A 159 -16.35 5.47 -7.30
CA MET A 159 -15.58 5.82 -6.11
C MET A 159 -16.48 6.29 -4.97
N LYS A 160 -16.32 5.70 -3.77
CA LYS A 160 -17.08 5.99 -2.55
C LYS A 160 -16.23 6.47 -1.39
N SER A 161 -14.90 6.33 -1.47
CA SER A 161 -13.98 6.82 -0.44
C SER A 161 -13.96 8.33 -0.37
N VAL A 162 -13.87 8.85 0.86
CA VAL A 162 -13.82 10.30 1.14
C VAL A 162 -12.40 10.78 1.42
N GLY A 163 -11.49 9.88 1.67
CA GLY A 163 -10.09 10.16 1.96
C GLY A 163 -9.25 8.90 1.88
N GLU A 164 -7.98 9.03 2.23
CA GLU A 164 -7.03 7.93 2.22
C GLU A 164 -5.92 8.17 3.23
N ILE A 165 -5.32 7.09 3.72
CA ILE A 165 -4.16 7.06 4.60
C ILE A 165 -3.04 6.35 3.86
N MET A 166 -1.83 6.87 3.99
CA MET A 166 -0.62 6.27 3.42
C MET A 166 0.40 6.03 4.53
N SER A 167 1.04 4.89 4.49
CA SER A 167 2.19 4.59 5.34
C SER A 167 3.34 3.98 4.55
N ILE A 168 4.55 4.15 5.08
CA ILE A 168 5.79 3.59 4.51
C ILE A 168 6.41 2.64 5.54
N GLY A 169 6.86 1.48 5.08
CA GLY A 169 7.57 0.47 5.89
C GLY A 169 8.65 -0.23 5.08
N ARG A 170 9.53 -0.97 5.74
CA ARG A 170 10.57 -1.78 5.06
C ARG A 170 10.01 -3.07 4.49
N THR A 171 8.84 -3.49 4.96
CA THR A 171 8.12 -4.68 4.51
C THR A 171 6.63 -4.37 4.32
N PHE A 172 5.95 -5.21 3.55
CA PHE A 172 4.50 -5.11 3.38
C PHE A 172 3.76 -5.19 4.73
N LYS A 173 4.15 -6.12 5.60
CA LYS A 173 3.56 -6.27 6.95
C LYS A 173 3.67 -4.98 7.76
N GLU A 174 4.86 -4.39 7.81
CA GLU A 174 5.09 -3.13 8.53
C GLU A 174 4.24 -1.99 7.96
N SER A 175 4.27 -1.79 6.64
CA SER A 175 3.50 -0.72 6.01
C SER A 175 2.00 -0.90 6.20
N LEU A 176 1.48 -2.13 6.07
CA LEU A 176 0.07 -2.44 6.26
C LEU A 176 -0.41 -2.15 7.69
N LEU A 177 0.29 -2.68 8.70
CA LEU A 177 -0.08 -2.48 10.10
C LEU A 177 0.01 -1.01 10.51
N LYS A 178 1.03 -0.28 10.06
CA LYS A 178 1.14 1.17 10.28
C LYS A 178 -0.01 1.93 9.63
N ALA A 179 -0.43 1.54 8.43
CA ALA A 179 -1.57 2.17 7.76
C ALA A 179 -2.87 1.95 8.54
N PHE A 180 -3.14 0.73 9.01
CA PHE A 180 -4.30 0.45 9.86
C PHE A 180 -4.28 1.24 11.17
N TYR A 181 -3.13 1.29 11.84
CA TYR A 181 -2.99 2.09 13.05
C TYR A 181 -3.25 3.60 12.82
N SER A 182 -2.94 4.10 11.61
CA SER A 182 -3.10 5.51 11.25
C SER A 182 -4.53 5.89 10.85
N ILE A 183 -5.46 4.93 10.72
CA ILE A 183 -6.88 5.21 10.39
C ILE A 183 -7.60 5.93 11.55
N GLU A 184 -7.00 5.94 12.75
CA GLU A 184 -7.61 6.55 13.95
C GLU A 184 -8.98 5.94 14.27
N SER A 185 -9.05 4.61 14.14
CA SER A 185 -10.18 3.80 14.62
C SER A 185 -9.84 3.20 15.98
N ASP A 186 -10.83 2.66 16.68
CA ASP A 186 -10.62 1.94 17.94
C ASP A 186 -9.87 0.60 17.76
N ASN A 187 -9.63 0.19 16.52
CA ASN A 187 -8.90 -1.03 16.17
C ASN A 187 -7.42 -0.72 15.98
N PHE A 188 -6.57 -1.48 16.67
CA PHE A 188 -5.10 -1.35 16.60
C PHE A 188 -4.43 -2.36 15.69
N GLY A 189 -5.19 -3.27 15.06
CA GLY A 189 -4.73 -4.34 14.20
C GLY A 189 -5.73 -4.70 13.10
N LEU A 190 -5.69 -5.95 12.67
CA LEU A 190 -6.59 -6.49 11.65
C LEU A 190 -7.85 -7.13 12.28
N ASP A 191 -8.43 -6.47 13.29
CA ASP A 191 -9.58 -6.98 14.03
C ASP A 191 -10.89 -6.68 13.29
N ILE A 192 -11.75 -7.68 13.22
CA ILE A 192 -13.10 -7.55 12.68
C ILE A 192 -14.02 -6.84 13.71
N SER A 193 -15.08 -6.21 13.24
CA SER A 193 -16.07 -5.59 14.13
C SER A 193 -16.73 -6.61 15.07
N HIS A 194 -17.10 -6.17 16.27
CA HIS A 194 -17.76 -7.04 17.28
C HIS A 194 -19.00 -7.74 16.74
N GLU A 195 -19.76 -7.10 15.87
CA GLU A 195 -20.98 -7.65 15.25
C GLU A 195 -20.69 -8.90 14.41
N LEU A 196 -19.51 -8.98 13.81
CA LEU A 196 -19.11 -10.08 12.93
C LEU A 196 -18.35 -11.19 13.65
N LEU A 197 -17.93 -11.00 14.91
CA LEU A 197 -17.15 -12.01 15.65
C LEU A 197 -17.88 -13.35 15.82
N ASN A 198 -19.21 -13.32 15.95
CA ASN A 198 -20.01 -14.50 16.24
C ASN A 198 -20.72 -15.10 15.02
N ILE A 199 -20.42 -14.63 13.81
CA ILE A 199 -21.03 -15.20 12.60
C ILE A 199 -20.48 -16.60 12.32
N LYS A 200 -21.34 -17.46 11.73
CA LYS A 200 -20.95 -18.80 11.30
C LYS A 200 -19.95 -18.73 10.15
N ASP A 201 -19.08 -19.73 10.02
CA ASP A 201 -18.06 -19.78 8.97
C ASP A 201 -18.64 -19.74 7.55
N GLU A 202 -19.82 -20.32 7.34
CA GLU A 202 -20.53 -20.24 6.06
C GLU A 202 -20.90 -18.79 5.68
N ASN A 203 -21.38 -18.02 6.66
CA ASN A 203 -21.66 -16.61 6.46
C ASN A 203 -20.39 -15.78 6.25
N LEU A 204 -19.31 -16.11 6.97
CA LEU A 204 -18.01 -15.48 6.78
C LEU A 204 -17.49 -15.71 5.35
N LYS A 205 -17.59 -16.95 4.83
CA LYS A 205 -17.24 -17.27 3.44
C LYS A 205 -18.08 -16.47 2.43
N ASN A 206 -19.36 -16.31 2.69
CA ASN A 206 -20.22 -15.46 1.85
C ASN A 206 -19.79 -13.97 1.88
N LEU A 207 -19.33 -13.47 3.03
CA LEU A 207 -18.80 -12.09 3.11
C LEU A 207 -17.48 -11.93 2.34
N LEU A 208 -16.63 -12.95 2.26
CA LEU A 208 -15.38 -12.91 1.48
C LEU A 208 -15.63 -12.67 -0.02
N THR A 209 -16.77 -13.12 -0.56
CA THR A 209 -17.12 -12.89 -1.97
C THR A 209 -17.61 -11.46 -2.25
N LYS A 210 -17.89 -10.66 -1.21
CA LYS A 210 -18.43 -9.31 -1.34
C LYS A 210 -17.32 -8.27 -1.44
N GLN A 211 -17.51 -7.27 -2.28
CA GLN A 211 -16.65 -6.10 -2.36
C GLN A 211 -17.04 -5.12 -1.22
N ARG A 212 -16.29 -5.16 -0.11
CA ARG A 212 -16.62 -4.44 1.12
C ARG A 212 -15.44 -3.59 1.62
N PRO A 213 -15.69 -2.46 2.30
CA PRO A 213 -14.65 -1.64 2.93
C PRO A 213 -13.80 -2.39 3.96
N ASP A 214 -14.42 -3.33 4.70
CA ASP A 214 -13.81 -4.13 5.76
C ASP A 214 -13.31 -5.51 5.28
N ARG A 215 -13.26 -5.74 3.97
CA ARG A 215 -12.93 -7.04 3.36
C ARG A 215 -11.62 -7.63 3.88
N LEU A 216 -10.58 -6.80 4.06
CA LEU A 216 -9.29 -7.29 4.55
C LEU A 216 -9.36 -7.78 5.99
N LEU A 217 -10.20 -7.16 6.84
CA LEU A 217 -10.45 -7.61 8.21
C LEU A 217 -11.19 -8.95 8.22
N ILE A 218 -12.12 -9.15 7.27
CA ILE A 218 -12.83 -10.42 7.07
C ILE A 218 -11.85 -11.51 6.61
N VAL A 219 -10.90 -11.19 5.73
CA VAL A 219 -9.82 -12.09 5.31
C VAL A 219 -8.95 -12.49 6.52
N ALA A 220 -8.54 -11.53 7.34
CA ALA A 220 -7.76 -11.79 8.55
C ALA A 220 -8.52 -12.72 9.52
N GLU A 221 -9.82 -12.51 9.69
CA GLU A 221 -10.65 -13.37 10.53
C GLU A 221 -10.81 -14.79 9.95
N ALA A 222 -10.97 -14.90 8.64
CA ALA A 222 -11.02 -16.20 7.97
C ALA A 222 -9.72 -16.99 8.19
N ILE A 223 -8.58 -16.32 8.15
CA ILE A 223 -7.26 -16.93 8.45
C ILE A 223 -7.18 -17.35 9.94
N ARG A 224 -7.66 -16.51 10.89
CA ARG A 224 -7.73 -16.88 12.32
C ARG A 224 -8.56 -18.14 12.56
N ARG A 225 -9.65 -18.31 11.80
CA ARG A 225 -10.51 -19.51 11.84
C ARG A 225 -9.96 -20.67 11.03
N LYS A 226 -8.73 -20.57 10.51
CA LYS A 226 -8.02 -21.60 9.76
C LYS A 226 -8.71 -22.03 8.46
N ILE A 227 -9.46 -21.15 7.82
CA ILE A 227 -9.95 -21.37 6.46
C ILE A 227 -8.71 -21.42 5.55
N PRO A 228 -8.57 -22.44 4.66
CA PRO A 228 -7.41 -22.57 3.80
C PRO A 228 -7.16 -21.33 2.93
N LEU A 229 -5.89 -20.91 2.81
CA LEU A 229 -5.55 -19.71 1.99
C LEU A 229 -5.96 -19.89 0.53
N THR A 230 -5.93 -21.10 0.01
CA THR A 230 -6.39 -21.42 -1.35
C THR A 230 -7.89 -21.14 -1.52
N GLU A 231 -8.70 -21.54 -0.54
CA GLU A 231 -10.13 -21.25 -0.54
C GLU A 231 -10.40 -19.74 -0.40
N ILE A 232 -9.65 -19.03 0.45
CA ILE A 232 -9.75 -17.57 0.56
C ILE A 232 -9.39 -16.91 -0.77
N ASN A 233 -8.33 -17.37 -1.45
CA ASN A 233 -7.94 -16.86 -2.77
C ASN A 233 -9.04 -17.08 -3.80
N GLU A 234 -9.65 -18.26 -3.86
CA GLU A 234 -10.76 -18.59 -4.78
C GLU A 234 -11.99 -17.69 -4.54
N LEU A 235 -12.30 -17.37 -3.28
CA LEU A 235 -13.44 -16.53 -2.92
C LEU A 235 -13.17 -15.03 -3.11
N THR A 236 -11.92 -14.60 -2.96
CA THR A 236 -11.57 -13.17 -2.92
C THR A 236 -10.84 -12.68 -4.16
N TYR A 237 -10.18 -13.57 -4.89
CA TYR A 237 -9.21 -13.28 -5.94
C TYR A 237 -8.03 -12.40 -5.48
N ILE A 238 -7.80 -12.29 -4.16
CA ILE A 238 -6.60 -11.63 -3.61
C ILE A 238 -5.40 -12.54 -3.87
N ASP A 239 -4.32 -11.98 -4.41
CA ASP A 239 -3.12 -12.77 -4.71
C ASP A 239 -2.58 -13.51 -3.48
N MET A 240 -2.10 -14.73 -3.72
CA MET A 240 -1.55 -15.59 -2.68
C MET A 240 -0.35 -14.99 -1.94
N PHE A 241 0.39 -14.08 -2.56
CA PHE A 241 1.45 -13.34 -1.89
C PHE A 241 0.89 -12.56 -0.69
N PHE A 242 -0.14 -11.74 -0.91
CA PHE A 242 -0.75 -10.94 0.15
C PHE A 242 -1.41 -11.80 1.22
N LEU A 243 -2.08 -12.88 0.83
CA LEU A 243 -2.69 -13.81 1.79
C LEU A 243 -1.65 -14.49 2.69
N ARG A 244 -0.47 -14.84 2.16
CA ARG A 244 0.64 -15.38 2.94
C ARG A 244 1.19 -14.34 3.91
N GLU A 245 1.38 -13.11 3.48
CA GLU A 245 1.87 -12.01 4.32
C GLU A 245 0.91 -11.70 5.48
N ILE A 246 -0.42 -11.69 5.20
CA ILE A 246 -1.44 -11.52 6.24
C ILE A 246 -1.44 -12.71 7.21
N ASN A 247 -1.30 -13.93 6.69
CA ASN A 247 -1.19 -15.13 7.53
C ASN A 247 0.02 -15.07 8.48
N GLU A 248 1.16 -14.53 8.03
CA GLU A 248 2.31 -14.31 8.92
C GLU A 248 1.99 -13.29 10.03
N ILE A 249 1.27 -12.21 9.74
CA ILE A 249 0.80 -11.28 10.76
C ILE A 249 -0.08 -12.02 11.79
N ILE A 250 -1.06 -12.79 11.33
CA ILE A 250 -1.98 -13.55 12.21
C ILE A 250 -1.24 -14.60 13.06
N LYS A 251 -0.23 -15.26 12.51
CA LYS A 251 0.62 -16.18 13.30
C LYS A 251 1.33 -15.47 14.46
N ILE A 252 1.88 -14.30 14.23
CA ILE A 252 2.54 -13.52 15.29
C ILE A 252 1.53 -13.02 16.31
N GLU A 253 0.35 -12.56 15.85
CA GLU A 253 -0.77 -12.22 16.73
C GLU A 253 -1.13 -13.37 17.68
N GLN A 254 -1.28 -14.59 17.15
CA GLN A 254 -1.56 -15.79 17.94
C GLN A 254 -0.44 -16.12 18.94
N GLN A 255 0.83 -15.92 18.54
CA GLN A 255 1.97 -16.10 19.45
C GLN A 255 1.94 -15.08 20.60
N LEU A 256 1.62 -13.82 20.32
CA LEU A 256 1.48 -12.77 21.32
C LEU A 256 0.35 -13.07 22.31
N VAL A 257 -0.82 -13.49 21.80
CA VAL A 257 -1.95 -13.93 22.64
C VAL A 257 -1.56 -15.10 23.53
N LYS A 258 -0.87 -16.11 22.97
CA LYS A 258 -0.42 -17.27 23.73
C LYS A 258 0.64 -16.93 24.79
N ALA A 259 1.54 -16.01 24.48
CA ALA A 259 2.57 -15.54 25.42
C ALA A 259 1.97 -14.82 26.63
N GLY A 260 0.91 -14.02 26.42
CA GLY A 260 0.27 -13.28 27.50
C GLY A 260 1.29 -12.45 28.29
N SER A 261 1.21 -12.54 29.63
CA SER A 261 2.14 -11.85 30.54
C SER A 261 3.57 -12.39 30.50
N SER A 262 3.81 -13.55 29.87
CA SER A 262 5.14 -14.18 29.73
C SER A 262 5.80 -13.83 28.40
N LEU A 263 5.59 -12.61 27.92
CA LEU A 263 6.12 -12.12 26.64
C LEU A 263 7.65 -12.13 26.60
N GLU A 264 8.21 -12.98 25.75
CA GLU A 264 9.64 -13.10 25.57
C GLU A 264 10.21 -11.92 24.75
N LYS A 265 11.45 -11.50 25.10
CA LYS A 265 12.17 -10.41 24.44
C LYS A 265 12.20 -10.54 22.90
N ASN A 266 12.54 -11.72 22.39
CA ASN A 266 12.70 -11.93 20.94
C ASN A 266 11.38 -11.79 20.20
N LEU A 267 10.28 -12.32 20.75
CA LEU A 267 8.94 -12.16 20.17
C LEU A 267 8.50 -10.69 20.18
N PHE A 268 8.75 -9.98 21.29
CA PHE A 268 8.45 -8.56 21.40
C PHE A 268 9.19 -7.74 20.34
N ILE A 269 10.52 -7.90 20.22
CA ILE A 269 11.33 -7.19 19.23
C ILE A 269 10.87 -7.53 17.80
N PHE A 270 10.60 -8.80 17.52
CA PHE A 270 10.12 -9.23 16.20
C PHE A 270 8.76 -8.61 15.87
N ALA A 271 7.80 -8.65 16.80
CA ALA A 271 6.51 -8.01 16.61
C ALA A 271 6.63 -6.51 16.30
N LYS A 272 7.51 -5.79 17.02
CA LYS A 272 7.77 -4.37 16.74
C LYS A 272 8.33 -4.16 15.33
N LYS A 273 9.26 -4.98 14.89
CA LYS A 273 9.90 -4.87 13.57
C LYS A 273 8.91 -5.09 12.41
N ILE A 274 7.92 -5.95 12.61
CA ILE A 274 6.89 -6.20 11.58
C ILE A 274 5.70 -5.24 11.64
N GLY A 275 5.70 -4.28 12.58
CA GLY A 275 4.76 -3.17 12.60
C GLY A 275 3.69 -3.19 13.70
N PHE A 276 3.71 -4.13 14.64
CA PHE A 276 2.77 -4.10 15.77
C PHE A 276 3.00 -2.86 16.64
N SER A 277 1.93 -2.11 16.88
CA SER A 277 1.97 -0.97 17.80
C SER A 277 2.04 -1.44 19.27
N ASN A 278 2.50 -0.56 20.17
CA ASN A 278 2.52 -0.88 21.60
C ASN A 278 1.10 -1.16 22.13
N HIS A 279 0.11 -0.40 21.66
CA HIS A 279 -1.30 -0.62 22.01
C HIS A 279 -1.81 -1.98 21.53
N HIS A 280 -1.47 -2.38 20.30
CA HIS A 280 -1.86 -3.69 19.77
C HIS A 280 -1.25 -4.82 20.58
N ILE A 281 0.07 -4.76 20.88
CA ILE A 281 0.75 -5.75 21.73
C ILE A 281 0.11 -5.80 23.13
N SER A 282 -0.16 -4.65 23.73
CA SER A 282 -0.82 -4.58 25.04
C SER A 282 -2.20 -5.24 25.01
N ASN A 283 -2.99 -4.99 23.98
CA ASN A 283 -4.32 -5.59 23.82
C ASN A 283 -4.27 -7.11 23.66
N LEU A 284 -3.32 -7.63 22.89
CA LEU A 284 -3.16 -9.07 22.65
C LEU A 284 -2.62 -9.80 23.88
N THR A 285 -1.60 -9.25 24.53
CA THR A 285 -0.93 -9.90 25.66
C THR A 285 -1.59 -9.65 27.00
N LYS A 286 -2.47 -8.65 27.10
CA LYS A 286 -3.07 -8.13 28.35
C LYS A 286 -2.04 -7.52 29.31
N ILE A 287 -0.82 -7.26 28.85
CA ILE A 287 0.20 -6.51 29.60
C ILE A 287 -0.20 -5.03 29.58
N ASN A 288 0.00 -4.34 30.72
CA ASN A 288 -0.29 -2.91 30.81
C ASN A 288 0.55 -2.13 29.79
N ILE A 289 -0.04 -1.13 29.15
CA ILE A 289 0.61 -0.33 28.12
C ILE A 289 1.94 0.33 28.62
N ASN A 290 1.98 0.80 29.88
CA ASN A 290 3.17 1.40 30.47
C ASN A 290 4.31 0.36 30.61
N GLU A 291 3.97 -0.89 30.88
CA GLU A 291 4.94 -1.98 30.92
C GLU A 291 5.48 -2.31 29.51
N ILE A 292 4.64 -2.26 28.49
CA ILE A 292 5.08 -2.40 27.10
C ILE A 292 6.07 -1.29 26.71
N TYR A 293 5.81 -0.03 27.09
CA TYR A 293 6.78 1.07 26.90
C TYR A 293 8.09 0.82 27.65
N TYR A 294 8.02 0.36 28.91
CA TYR A 294 9.20 0.00 29.67
C TYR A 294 10.00 -1.14 29.01
N LEU A 295 9.33 -2.17 28.49
CA LEU A 295 9.98 -3.25 27.75
C LEU A 295 10.70 -2.73 26.49
N GLN A 296 10.10 -1.78 25.78
CA GLN A 296 10.72 -1.14 24.62
C GLN A 296 12.01 -0.41 24.99
N GLU A 297 11.99 0.39 26.05
CA GLU A 297 13.17 1.11 26.57
C GLU A 297 14.23 0.14 27.08
N LYS A 298 13.87 -0.81 27.94
CA LYS A 298 14.77 -1.83 28.52
C LYS A 298 15.51 -2.62 27.43
N ASN A 299 14.87 -2.88 26.30
CA ASN A 299 15.49 -3.58 25.18
C ASN A 299 16.22 -2.65 24.20
N ASN A 300 16.34 -1.36 24.52
CA ASN A 300 16.93 -0.33 23.66
C ASN A 300 16.34 -0.33 22.22
N LEU A 301 15.06 -0.64 22.11
CA LEU A 301 14.37 -0.73 20.82
C LEU A 301 13.89 0.67 20.41
N LYS A 302 14.74 1.37 19.67
CA LYS A 302 14.49 2.74 19.22
C LYS A 302 13.96 2.73 17.79
N THR A 303 13.03 3.64 17.53
CA THR A 303 12.62 3.98 16.18
C THR A 303 13.78 4.65 15.46
N VAL A 304 14.07 4.20 14.27
CA VAL A 304 15.00 4.86 13.34
C VAL A 304 14.20 5.56 12.23
N PHE A 305 14.80 6.61 11.67
CA PHE A 305 14.22 7.37 10.57
C PHE A 305 15.06 7.14 9.31
N LYS A 306 14.41 6.73 8.24
CA LYS A 306 15.02 6.54 6.92
C LYS A 306 14.47 7.59 5.97
N ARG A 307 15.28 8.02 5.01
CA ARG A 307 14.84 8.97 3.98
C ARG A 307 14.00 8.27 2.94
N VAL A 308 13.04 9.00 2.39
CA VAL A 308 12.36 8.62 1.15
C VAL A 308 13.33 8.93 0.01
N ASP A 309 14.16 7.95 -0.27
CA ASP A 309 15.20 8.00 -1.29
C ASP A 309 14.79 7.08 -2.45
N THR A 310 14.67 7.65 -3.63
CA THR A 310 14.26 6.94 -4.86
C THR A 310 15.37 6.90 -5.90
N CYS A 311 16.61 7.03 -5.46
CA CYS A 311 17.79 6.87 -6.30
C CYS A 311 18.61 5.61 -5.98
N GLY A 312 18.05 4.66 -5.21
CA GLY A 312 18.73 3.41 -4.87
C GLY A 312 19.99 3.60 -4.03
N ASN A 313 20.11 4.71 -3.33
CA ASN A 313 21.31 5.13 -2.58
C ASN A 313 22.55 5.33 -3.48
N GLU A 314 22.34 5.54 -4.79
CA GLU A 314 23.45 5.86 -5.72
C GLU A 314 23.91 7.31 -5.62
N PHE A 315 23.06 8.20 -5.11
CA PHE A 315 23.32 9.62 -4.89
C PHE A 315 22.93 10.03 -3.48
N ASP A 316 23.65 10.99 -2.92
CA ASP A 316 23.28 11.61 -1.66
C ASP A 316 21.95 12.34 -1.80
N SER A 317 20.98 11.97 -0.99
CA SER A 317 19.68 12.64 -0.94
C SER A 317 19.65 13.62 0.23
N SER A 318 19.33 14.89 -0.06
CA SER A 318 19.15 15.95 0.94
C SER A 318 17.70 16.13 1.38
N THR A 319 16.77 15.26 0.90
CA THR A 319 15.36 15.39 1.24
C THR A 319 15.11 15.32 2.74
N ALA A 320 14.24 16.20 3.25
CA ALA A 320 13.72 16.16 4.60
C ALA A 320 12.55 15.19 4.79
N TYR A 321 12.14 14.48 3.73
CA TYR A 321 11.03 13.53 3.74
C TYR A 321 11.52 12.18 4.31
N LEU A 322 11.00 11.81 5.48
CA LEU A 322 11.45 10.67 6.27
C LEU A 322 10.27 9.75 6.61
N TYR A 323 10.56 8.48 6.80
CA TYR A 323 9.64 7.52 7.42
C TYR A 323 10.31 6.81 8.61
N SER A 324 9.50 6.46 9.60
CA SER A 324 9.96 5.75 10.80
C SER A 324 9.89 4.24 10.62
N THR A 325 10.85 3.51 11.21
CA THR A 325 10.85 2.04 11.25
C THR A 325 11.61 1.54 12.46
N PHE A 326 11.40 0.26 12.82
CA PHE A 326 12.25 -0.46 13.80
C PHE A 326 13.29 -1.36 13.13
N ILE A 327 13.40 -1.31 11.81
CA ILE A 327 14.39 -2.06 11.03
C ILE A 327 15.55 -1.13 10.70
N SER A 328 16.70 -1.40 11.30
CA SER A 328 17.95 -0.66 11.07
C SER A 328 18.57 -0.97 9.70
#